data_bb4e0e61820e00847fb5e05e3cc70ab7
#
_entry.id   bb4e0e61820e00847fb5e05e3cc70ab7
#
_cell.length_a   1.000
_cell.length_b   1.000
_cell.length_c   1.000
_cell.angle_alpha   90.00
_cell.angle_beta   90.00
_cell.angle_gamma   90.00
#
_symmetry.space_group_name_H-M   'P 1'
#
loop_
_entity.id
_entity.type
_entity.pdbx_description
1 polymer ?
#
loop_
_entity_poly.entity_id
_entity_poly.type
_entity_poly.pdbx_seq_one_letter_code
_entity_poly.pdbx_strand_id
1 'polypeptide(L)'
;GLVGALFAGGLSVAEVIAYPTWSWDCVWYHLTQSRLIVQEGTIHYWFGPADGSGPLIYANGYPRLVETFTAFHLLVLRSEALVSAGQLGWGLVGAGVVVAWGRRLGIPRPTALLLGAGFLLVPAVFLQLHTTHADVATGSQTLALAYLVFAPKVSRAVFVAAVAVAGGLVA
;
A
#
# COMPACT_ATOMS: atom_id res chain seq x y z
N GLY A 1 -19.31 5.15 14.14
CA GLY A 1 -18.40 4.74 15.16
C GLY A 1 -17.76 3.37 14.91
N LEU A 2 -17.43 2.64 15.97
CA LEU A 2 -16.71 1.34 15.90
C LEU A 2 -17.44 0.32 15.02
N VAL A 3 -18.76 0.21 15.14
CA VAL A 3 -19.59 -0.71 14.33
C VAL A 3 -19.44 -0.43 12.84
N GLY A 4 -19.45 0.83 12.42
CA GLY A 4 -19.25 1.18 11.01
C GLY A 4 -17.84 0.81 10.51
N ALA A 5 -16.81 1.02 11.35
CA ALA A 5 -15.43 0.64 11.00
C ALA A 5 -15.26 -0.88 10.90
N LEU A 6 -15.87 -1.65 11.82
CA LEU A 6 -15.86 -3.12 11.78
C LEU A 6 -16.62 -3.66 10.55
N PHE A 7 -17.77 -3.06 10.23
CA PHE A 7 -18.54 -3.41 9.04
C PHE A 7 -17.74 -3.13 7.76
N ALA A 8 -17.18 -1.93 7.62
CA ALA A 8 -16.38 -1.54 6.46
C ALA A 8 -15.12 -2.41 6.33
N GLY A 9 -14.41 -2.69 7.45
CA GLY A 9 -13.27 -3.59 7.45
C GLY A 9 -13.65 -5.03 7.06
N GLY A 10 -14.76 -5.53 7.58
CA GLY A 10 -15.31 -6.84 7.21
C GLY A 10 -15.68 -6.92 5.73
N LEU A 11 -16.28 -5.86 5.19
CA LEU A 11 -16.61 -5.78 3.77
C LEU A 11 -15.35 -5.79 2.91
N SER A 12 -14.33 -4.98 3.24
CA SER A 12 -13.05 -4.97 2.50
C SER A 12 -12.37 -6.34 2.52
N VAL A 13 -12.39 -7.05 3.66
CA VAL A 13 -11.84 -8.41 3.75
C VAL A 13 -12.66 -9.37 2.87
N ALA A 14 -13.98 -9.28 2.91
CA ALA A 14 -14.84 -10.12 2.08
C ALA A 14 -14.59 -9.88 0.57
N GLU A 15 -14.42 -8.62 0.16
CA GLU A 15 -14.09 -8.27 -1.22
C GLU A 15 -12.73 -8.82 -1.65
N VAL A 16 -11.69 -8.70 -0.82
CA VAL A 16 -10.36 -9.29 -1.09
C VAL A 16 -10.44 -10.80 -1.29
N ILE A 17 -11.30 -11.48 -0.54
CA ILE A 17 -11.44 -12.95 -0.61
C ILE A 17 -12.33 -13.36 -1.79
N ALA A 18 -13.42 -12.65 -2.03
CA ALA A 18 -14.46 -13.07 -2.96
C ALA A 18 -14.21 -12.63 -4.40
N TYR A 19 -13.48 -11.54 -4.60
CA TYR A 19 -13.33 -10.93 -5.92
C TYR A 19 -11.85 -10.80 -6.31
N PRO A 20 -11.50 -11.22 -7.54
CA PRO A 20 -10.21 -10.87 -8.11
C PRO A 20 -10.11 -9.37 -8.29
N THR A 21 -8.90 -8.85 -8.30
CA THR A 21 -8.65 -7.44 -8.61
C THR A 21 -9.14 -7.13 -10.02
N TRP A 22 -10.02 -6.12 -10.16
CA TRP A 22 -10.72 -5.82 -11.41
C TRP A 22 -10.59 -4.36 -11.85
N SER A 23 -10.04 -3.47 -11.00
CA SER A 23 -9.91 -2.07 -11.38
C SER A 23 -8.97 -1.91 -12.57
N TRP A 24 -9.24 -0.91 -13.40
CA TRP A 24 -8.50 -0.65 -14.63
C TRP A 24 -6.98 -0.63 -14.40
N ASP A 25 -6.50 0.23 -13.51
CA ASP A 25 -5.07 0.38 -13.25
C ASP A 25 -4.43 -0.89 -12.66
N CYS A 26 -5.19 -1.64 -11.86
CA CYS A 26 -4.72 -2.91 -11.31
C CYS A 26 -4.42 -3.93 -12.42
N VAL A 27 -5.37 -4.12 -13.33
CA VAL A 27 -5.24 -5.12 -14.39
C VAL A 27 -4.29 -4.61 -15.48
N TRP A 28 -4.36 -3.32 -15.79
CA TRP A 28 -3.60 -2.75 -16.89
C TRP A 28 -2.09 -2.72 -16.64
N TYR A 29 -1.63 -2.25 -15.47
CA TYR A 29 -0.19 -2.17 -15.24
C TYR A 29 0.30 -2.72 -13.89
N HIS A 30 -0.36 -2.52 -12.76
CA HIS A 30 0.18 -2.97 -11.47
C HIS A 30 0.34 -4.49 -11.38
N LEU A 31 -0.73 -5.25 -11.63
CA LEU A 31 -0.67 -6.71 -11.61
C LEU A 31 0.13 -7.27 -12.78
N THR A 32 0.01 -6.65 -13.97
CA THR A 32 0.77 -7.02 -15.15
C THR A 32 2.26 -6.91 -14.90
N GLN A 33 2.73 -5.82 -14.31
CA GLN A 33 4.15 -5.65 -13.96
C GLN A 33 4.60 -6.65 -12.91
N SER A 34 3.77 -6.89 -11.89
CA SER A 34 4.08 -7.89 -10.87
C SER A 34 4.24 -9.29 -11.47
N ARG A 35 3.39 -9.67 -12.43
CA ARG A 35 3.50 -10.92 -13.16
C ARG A 35 4.77 -11.00 -14.00
N LEU A 36 5.13 -9.92 -14.68
CA LEU A 36 6.36 -9.86 -15.47
C LEU A 36 7.61 -9.96 -14.60
N ILE A 37 7.64 -9.30 -13.43
CA ILE A 37 8.71 -9.48 -12.45
C ILE A 37 8.87 -10.97 -12.08
N VAL A 38 7.75 -11.68 -11.86
CA VAL A 38 7.78 -13.12 -11.54
C VAL A 38 8.26 -13.96 -12.74
N GLN A 39 7.81 -13.66 -13.95
CA GLN A 39 8.14 -14.44 -15.16
C GLN A 39 9.59 -14.25 -15.60
N GLU A 40 10.10 -13.05 -15.47
CA GLU A 40 11.41 -12.69 -16.03
C GLU A 40 12.50 -12.58 -14.95
N GLY A 41 12.11 -12.64 -13.68
CA GLY A 41 13.04 -12.58 -12.54
C GLY A 41 13.71 -11.21 -12.36
N THR A 42 13.18 -10.16 -12.99
CA THR A 42 13.77 -8.81 -12.95
C THR A 42 12.70 -7.74 -12.93
N ILE A 43 13.05 -6.56 -12.41
CA ILE A 43 12.19 -5.37 -12.45
C ILE A 43 12.36 -4.73 -13.83
N HIS A 44 11.30 -4.73 -14.61
CA HIS A 44 11.30 -4.16 -15.95
C HIS A 44 11.01 -2.67 -15.95
N TYR A 45 11.79 -1.95 -16.76
CA TYR A 45 11.40 -0.64 -17.25
C TYR A 45 10.90 -0.81 -18.70
N TRP A 46 9.72 -0.28 -18.96
CA TRP A 46 9.13 -0.34 -20.30
C TRP A 46 9.82 0.65 -21.22
N PHE A 47 10.57 0.13 -22.17
CA PHE A 47 11.08 0.93 -23.28
C PHE A 47 10.05 0.80 -24.41
N GLY A 48 9.16 1.79 -24.51
CA GLY A 48 8.28 1.92 -25.66
C GLY A 48 9.06 2.31 -26.90
N PRO A 49 8.38 2.42 -28.07
CA PRO A 49 8.96 3.03 -29.26
C PRO A 49 9.64 4.36 -28.92
N ALA A 50 10.66 4.76 -29.66
CA ALA A 50 11.44 5.98 -29.40
C ALA A 50 10.58 7.27 -29.39
N ASP A 51 9.37 7.20 -29.93
CA ASP A 51 8.37 8.29 -29.92
C ASP A 51 7.57 8.40 -28.61
N GLY A 52 7.79 7.50 -27.63
CA GLY A 52 7.08 7.51 -26.36
C GLY A 52 5.61 7.04 -26.43
N SER A 53 5.19 6.46 -27.54
CA SER A 53 3.80 6.05 -27.76
C SER A 53 3.40 4.74 -27.09
N GLY A 54 4.30 4.08 -26.38
CA GLY A 54 4.02 2.82 -25.69
C GLY A 54 3.07 3.00 -24.50
N PRO A 55 1.98 2.22 -24.41
CA PRO A 55 0.96 2.40 -23.38
C PRO A 55 1.46 2.23 -21.94
N LEU A 56 2.60 1.55 -21.75
CA LEU A 56 3.15 1.26 -20.41
C LEU A 56 4.35 2.13 -20.03
N ILE A 57 4.79 3.05 -20.89
CA ILE A 57 5.93 3.93 -20.60
C ILE A 57 5.66 4.82 -19.38
N TYR A 58 4.41 5.22 -19.16
CA TYR A 58 3.99 6.00 -18.00
C TYR A 58 4.22 5.26 -16.68
N ALA A 59 4.11 3.94 -16.72
CA ALA A 59 4.30 3.10 -15.54
C ALA A 59 5.75 3.16 -15.00
N ASN A 60 6.73 3.57 -15.80
CA ASN A 60 8.11 3.74 -15.36
C ASN A 60 8.29 4.87 -14.33
N GLY A 61 7.37 5.82 -14.28
CA GLY A 61 7.39 6.91 -13.30
C GLY A 61 6.82 6.54 -11.92
N TYR A 62 6.23 5.35 -11.78
CA TYR A 62 5.65 4.91 -10.51
C TYR A 62 6.67 4.14 -9.66
N PRO A 63 6.66 4.33 -8.33
CA PRO A 63 7.46 3.53 -7.40
C PRO A 63 7.13 2.04 -7.53
N ARG A 64 8.16 1.19 -7.62
CA ARG A 64 8.01 -0.26 -7.85
C ARG A 64 7.82 -1.10 -6.59
N LEU A 65 7.78 -0.48 -5.43
CA LEU A 65 7.70 -1.21 -4.16
C LEU A 65 6.44 -2.07 -4.06
N VAL A 66 5.29 -1.56 -4.49
CA VAL A 66 4.01 -2.29 -4.43
C VAL A 66 4.01 -3.44 -5.42
N GLU A 67 4.46 -3.24 -6.65
CA GLU A 67 4.58 -4.29 -7.66
C GLU A 67 5.56 -5.38 -7.23
N THR A 68 6.68 -4.98 -6.61
CA THR A 68 7.66 -5.95 -6.07
C THR A 68 7.06 -6.75 -4.91
N PHE A 69 6.31 -6.10 -4.02
CA PHE A 69 5.60 -6.80 -2.94
C PHE A 69 4.53 -7.75 -3.49
N THR A 70 3.77 -7.31 -4.49
CA THR A 70 2.78 -8.15 -5.18
C THR A 70 3.43 -9.32 -5.92
N ALA A 71 4.58 -9.09 -6.57
CA ALA A 71 5.37 -10.15 -7.21
C ALA A 71 5.85 -11.19 -6.18
N PHE A 72 6.34 -10.75 -5.02
CA PHE A 72 6.70 -11.65 -3.93
C PHE A 72 5.51 -12.48 -3.45
N HIS A 73 4.33 -11.88 -3.31
CA HIS A 73 3.09 -12.56 -2.98
C HIS A 73 2.76 -13.66 -4.01
N LEU A 74 2.81 -13.33 -5.30
CA LEU A 74 2.58 -14.28 -6.39
C LEU A 74 3.59 -15.44 -6.38
N LEU A 75 4.87 -15.16 -6.09
CA LEU A 75 5.91 -16.19 -5.99
C LEU A 75 5.65 -17.16 -4.82
N VAL A 76 5.29 -16.63 -3.66
CA VAL A 76 5.09 -17.44 -2.44
C VAL A 76 3.82 -18.26 -2.52
N LEU A 77 2.70 -17.64 -2.89
CA LEU A 77 1.40 -18.30 -2.92
C LEU A 77 1.12 -19.04 -4.23
N ARG A 78 1.88 -18.76 -5.30
CA ARG A 78 1.64 -19.28 -6.66
C ARG A 78 0.18 -19.10 -7.10
N SER A 79 -0.46 -18.03 -6.66
CA SER A 79 -1.87 -17.73 -6.86
C SER A 79 -2.10 -16.24 -6.85
N GLU A 80 -3.10 -15.77 -7.58
CA GLU A 80 -3.59 -14.39 -7.51
C GLU A 80 -4.62 -14.20 -6.39
N ALA A 81 -5.01 -15.26 -5.71
CA ALA A 81 -5.88 -15.16 -4.55
C ALA A 81 -5.19 -14.28 -3.50
N LEU A 82 -5.97 -13.38 -2.92
CA LEU A 82 -5.52 -12.45 -1.89
C LEU A 82 -4.42 -11.45 -2.34
N VAL A 83 -4.16 -11.33 -3.63
CA VAL A 83 -3.15 -10.36 -4.12
C VAL A 83 -3.47 -8.93 -3.69
N SER A 84 -4.75 -8.60 -3.61
CA SER A 84 -5.24 -7.30 -3.11
C SER A 84 -5.10 -7.14 -1.59
N ALA A 85 -4.81 -8.19 -0.83
CA ALA A 85 -4.63 -8.12 0.62
C ALA A 85 -3.45 -7.22 1.03
N GLY A 86 -2.50 -7.01 0.13
CA GLY A 86 -1.39 -6.10 0.35
C GLY A 86 -1.83 -4.68 0.69
N GLN A 87 -2.80 -4.14 -0.03
CA GLN A 87 -3.32 -2.78 0.24
C GLN A 87 -4.09 -2.71 1.57
N LEU A 88 -4.83 -3.75 1.92
CA LEU A 88 -5.45 -3.83 3.25
C LEU A 88 -4.39 -3.80 4.35
N GLY A 89 -3.29 -4.55 4.18
CA GLY A 89 -2.14 -4.52 5.09
C GLY A 89 -1.55 -3.11 5.24
N TRP A 90 -1.32 -2.41 4.15
CA TRP A 90 -0.83 -1.03 4.16
C TRP A 90 -1.85 -0.06 4.78
N GLY A 91 -3.14 -0.24 4.53
CA GLY A 91 -4.19 0.51 5.20
C GLY A 91 -4.13 0.37 6.72
N LEU A 92 -3.93 -0.85 7.23
CA LEU A 92 -3.76 -1.10 8.66
C LEU A 92 -2.49 -0.46 9.22
N VAL A 93 -1.39 -0.45 8.47
CA VAL A 93 -0.17 0.30 8.84
C VAL A 93 -0.48 1.79 8.98
N GLY A 94 -1.13 2.40 7.98
CA GLY A 94 -1.52 3.81 8.01
C GLY A 94 -2.42 4.14 9.21
N ALA A 95 -3.43 3.32 9.46
CA ALA A 95 -4.30 3.44 10.63
C ALA A 95 -3.50 3.36 11.94
N GLY A 96 -2.57 2.42 12.06
CA GLY A 96 -1.67 2.28 13.21
C GLY A 96 -0.81 3.52 13.44
N VAL A 97 -0.29 4.12 12.37
CA VAL A 97 0.48 5.37 12.43
C VAL A 97 -0.40 6.53 12.92
N VAL A 98 -1.64 6.65 12.45
CA VAL A 98 -2.59 7.67 12.92
C VAL A 98 -2.85 7.50 14.42
N VAL A 99 -3.05 6.26 14.88
CA VAL A 99 -3.20 5.96 16.31
C VAL A 99 -1.95 6.39 17.09
N ALA A 100 -0.77 5.99 16.62
CA ALA A 100 0.49 6.31 17.29
C ALA A 100 0.71 7.83 17.37
N TRP A 101 0.41 8.55 16.32
CA TRP A 101 0.50 10.01 16.28
C TRP A 101 -0.49 10.67 17.25
N GLY A 102 -1.75 10.23 17.23
CA GLY A 102 -2.76 10.70 18.17
C GLY A 102 -2.33 10.49 19.63
N ARG A 103 -1.81 9.31 19.96
CA ARG A 103 -1.29 9.01 21.30
C ARG A 103 -0.12 9.92 21.69
N ARG A 104 0.74 10.22 20.75
CA ARG A 104 1.87 11.13 20.97
C ARG A 104 1.41 12.57 21.24
N LEU A 105 0.33 12.99 20.61
CA LEU A 105 -0.30 14.30 20.84
C LEU A 105 -1.15 14.35 22.12
N GLY A 106 -1.14 13.30 22.94
CA GLY A 106 -1.88 13.24 24.20
C GLY A 106 -3.36 12.84 24.02
N ILE A 107 -3.80 12.46 22.83
CA ILE A 107 -5.18 12.03 22.60
C ILE A 107 -5.44 10.72 23.36
N PRO A 108 -6.55 10.59 24.09
CA PRO A 108 -6.93 9.36 24.79
C PRO A 108 -6.97 8.14 23.82
N ARG A 109 -6.56 6.97 24.32
CA ARG A 109 -6.47 5.75 23.49
C ARG A 109 -7.75 5.44 22.72
N PRO A 110 -8.96 5.49 23.33
CA PRO A 110 -10.19 5.21 22.58
C PRO A 110 -10.40 6.16 21.40
N THR A 111 -10.15 7.45 21.60
CA THR A 111 -10.27 8.47 20.53
C THR A 111 -9.21 8.28 19.46
N ALA A 112 -7.96 7.95 19.82
CA ALA A 112 -6.90 7.66 18.86
C ALA A 112 -7.24 6.42 18.01
N LEU A 113 -7.80 5.38 18.60
CA LEU A 113 -8.29 4.19 17.87
C LEU A 113 -9.43 4.55 16.91
N LEU A 114 -10.35 5.44 17.31
CA LEU A 114 -11.42 5.93 16.42
C LEU A 114 -10.84 6.74 15.24
N LEU A 115 -9.80 7.53 15.46
CA LEU A 115 -9.12 8.25 14.38
C LEU A 115 -8.43 7.30 13.41
N GLY A 116 -7.75 6.26 13.91
CA GLY A 116 -7.17 5.22 13.05
C GLY A 116 -8.23 4.45 12.24
N ALA A 117 -9.35 4.09 12.88
CA ALA A 117 -10.49 3.51 12.18
C ALA A 117 -11.07 4.47 11.14
N GLY A 118 -11.17 5.76 11.48
CA GLY A 118 -11.60 6.81 10.56
C GLY A 118 -10.72 6.94 9.33
N PHE A 119 -9.40 6.75 9.46
CA PHE A 119 -8.49 6.73 8.32
C PHE A 119 -8.87 5.66 7.29
N LEU A 120 -9.23 4.45 7.74
CA LEU A 120 -9.68 3.37 6.84
C LEU A 120 -11.02 3.67 6.17
N LEU A 121 -11.82 4.57 6.73
CA LEU A 121 -13.13 4.99 6.19
C LEU A 121 -13.04 6.21 5.28
N VAL A 122 -11.86 6.82 5.12
CA VAL A 122 -11.66 7.86 4.10
C VAL A 122 -11.96 7.25 2.74
N PRO A 123 -12.88 7.82 1.94
CA PRO A 123 -13.33 7.19 0.68
C PRO A 123 -12.18 6.80 -0.24
N ALA A 124 -11.16 7.65 -0.39
CA ALA A 124 -9.98 7.37 -1.21
C ALA A 124 -9.17 6.18 -0.68
N VAL A 125 -9.11 5.96 0.62
CA VAL A 125 -8.46 4.80 1.25
C VAL A 125 -9.35 3.58 1.11
N PHE A 126 -10.61 3.68 1.56
CA PHE A 126 -11.55 2.56 1.60
C PHE A 126 -11.72 1.88 0.24
N LEU A 127 -11.94 2.66 -0.82
CA LEU A 127 -12.15 2.15 -2.18
C LEU A 127 -10.91 1.45 -2.77
N GLN A 128 -9.74 1.67 -2.18
CA GLN A 128 -8.50 1.06 -2.66
C GLN A 128 -8.01 -0.11 -1.79
N LEU A 129 -8.60 -0.35 -0.61
CA LEU A 129 -8.15 -1.42 0.30
C LEU A 129 -8.21 -2.83 -0.31
N HIS A 130 -9.06 -3.03 -1.30
CA HIS A 130 -9.26 -4.30 -2.01
C HIS A 130 -8.72 -4.29 -3.45
N THR A 131 -7.78 -3.39 -3.74
CA THR A 131 -7.17 -3.25 -5.07
C THR A 131 -5.66 -3.56 -5.01
N THR A 132 -4.97 -3.49 -6.14
CA THR A 132 -3.50 -3.53 -6.22
C THR A 132 -2.90 -2.16 -6.56
N HIS A 133 -3.65 -1.07 -6.35
CA HIS A 133 -3.12 0.29 -6.51
C HIS A 133 -1.98 0.57 -5.53
N ALA A 134 -1.16 1.55 -5.83
CA ALA A 134 -0.03 1.93 -4.98
C ALA A 134 -0.36 3.01 -3.93
N ASP A 135 -1.50 3.69 -4.05
CA ASP A 135 -1.76 4.94 -3.33
C ASP A 135 -1.87 4.76 -1.82
N VAL A 136 -2.58 3.72 -1.35
CA VAL A 136 -2.71 3.45 0.09
C VAL A 136 -1.37 3.08 0.68
N ALA A 137 -0.57 2.27 -0.01
CA ALA A 137 0.77 1.91 0.42
C ALA A 137 1.67 3.15 0.50
N THR A 138 1.70 3.96 -0.57
CA THR A 138 2.48 5.20 -0.65
C THR A 138 2.06 6.19 0.44
N GLY A 139 0.76 6.43 0.61
CA GLY A 139 0.24 7.30 1.65
C GLY A 139 0.57 6.82 3.06
N SER A 140 0.41 5.52 3.34
CA SER A 140 0.72 4.93 4.64
C SER A 140 2.21 4.99 4.97
N GLN A 141 3.08 4.74 4.00
CA GLN A 141 4.54 4.84 4.16
C GLN A 141 4.97 6.29 4.37
N THR A 142 4.39 7.23 3.62
CA THR A 142 4.65 8.67 3.80
C THR A 142 4.26 9.13 5.21
N LEU A 143 3.08 8.71 5.71
CA LEU A 143 2.65 8.97 7.09
C LEU A 143 3.61 8.37 8.11
N ALA A 144 4.06 7.12 7.89
CA ALA A 144 4.99 6.44 8.77
C ALA A 144 6.34 7.15 8.81
N LEU A 145 6.87 7.54 7.64
CA LEU A 145 8.11 8.29 7.53
C LEU A 145 8.01 9.63 8.27
N ALA A 146 6.94 10.39 8.02
CA ALA A 146 6.70 11.66 8.73
C ALA A 146 6.63 11.46 10.24
N TYR A 147 5.91 10.43 10.73
CA TYR A 147 5.87 10.10 12.14
C TYR A 147 7.27 9.85 12.72
N LEU A 148 8.12 9.10 12.01
CA LEU A 148 9.47 8.76 12.46
C LEU A 148 10.41 9.98 12.44
N VAL A 149 10.32 10.84 11.43
CA VAL A 149 11.11 12.07 11.34
C VAL A 149 10.81 13.01 12.52
N PHE A 150 9.55 13.12 12.91
CA PHE A 150 9.14 13.95 14.05
C PHE A 150 9.22 13.23 15.40
N ALA A 151 9.62 11.96 15.45
CA ALA A 151 9.74 11.23 16.71
C ALA A 151 11.00 11.65 17.48
N PRO A 152 10.91 12.06 18.77
CA PRO A 152 12.03 12.60 19.52
C PRO A 152 13.13 11.58 19.86
N LYS A 153 12.83 10.29 19.80
CA LYS A 153 13.75 9.20 20.12
C LYS A 153 13.46 8.01 19.18
N VAL A 154 14.02 8.04 18.01
CA VAL A 154 13.99 6.91 17.08
C VAL A 154 15.30 6.15 17.23
N SER A 155 15.22 4.83 17.41
CA SER A 155 16.44 4.03 17.39
C SER A 155 17.10 4.10 16.01
N ARG A 156 18.44 3.98 15.96
CA ARG A 156 19.19 3.99 14.69
C ARG A 156 18.68 2.93 13.71
N ALA A 157 18.29 1.75 14.21
CA ALA A 157 17.76 0.67 13.39
C ALA A 157 16.40 1.08 12.73
N VAL A 158 15.50 1.70 13.50
CA VAL A 158 14.21 2.18 12.99
C VAL A 158 14.43 3.31 11.99
N PHE A 159 15.36 4.22 12.24
CA PHE A 159 15.69 5.28 11.28
C PHE A 159 16.23 4.72 9.96
N VAL A 160 17.17 3.77 10.01
CA VAL A 160 17.72 3.11 8.81
C VAL A 160 16.60 2.37 8.05
N ALA A 161 15.73 1.64 8.75
CA ALA A 161 14.58 0.98 8.12
C ALA A 161 13.63 1.99 7.44
N ALA A 162 13.35 3.13 8.08
CA ALA A 162 12.53 4.18 7.50
C ALA A 162 13.16 4.79 6.23
N VAL A 163 14.47 5.02 6.24
CA VAL A 163 15.20 5.51 5.06
C VAL A 163 15.18 4.49 3.93
N ALA A 164 15.33 3.19 4.23
CA ALA A 164 15.23 2.13 3.23
C ALA A 164 13.83 2.05 2.60
N VAL A 165 12.78 2.17 3.42
CA VAL A 165 11.39 2.24 2.94
C VAL A 165 11.17 3.49 2.09
N ALA A 166 11.68 4.65 2.51
CA ALA A 166 11.59 5.88 1.73
C ALA A 166 12.35 5.78 0.39
N GLY A 167 13.51 5.12 0.37
CA GLY A 167 14.23 4.82 -0.87
C GLY A 167 13.41 3.98 -1.84
N GLY A 168 12.68 2.99 -1.35
CA GLY A 168 11.77 2.18 -2.16
C GLY A 168 10.54 2.93 -2.69
N LEU A 169 10.23 4.12 -2.14
CA LEU A 169 9.17 5.00 -2.66
C LEU A 169 9.64 5.84 -3.87
N VAL A 170 10.94 5.98 -4.05
CA VAL A 170 11.55 6.84 -5.07
C VAL A 170 12.18 6.02 -6.20
N ALA A 171 12.50 4.77 -5.91
CA ALA A 171 13.08 3.82 -6.88
C ALA A 171 12.01 3.16 -7.75
#